data_7fff192e5a8f5bae70fa67ca694969e2
#
_entry.id   7fff192e5a8f5bae70fa67ca694969e2
#
_cell.length_a   1.000
_cell.length_b   1.000
_cell.length_c   1.000
_cell.angle_alpha   90.00
_cell.angle_beta   90.00
_cell.angle_gamma   90.00
#
_symmetry.space_group_name_H-M   'P 1'
#
loop_
_entity.id
_entity.type
_entity.pdbx_description
1 polymer ?
#
loop_
_entity_poly.entity_id
_entity_poly.type
_entity_poly.pdbx_seq_one_letter_code
_entity_poly.pdbx_strand_id
1 'polypeptide(L)'
;MSLYFRPEKAVLGDVIPYYDNGVFKPFYLRNYRANRDEQHQDSWVMLSTTDHIHYTEHDTKIVGGTGSVIKVDGLYHMFYCTFQKLPEKNYMNHAVSTDLDVWTEIPEDRFASDDVIYEPIHWRDPFVFWSEEENCWWMIFAAQKKGKTTRRGCVGLCKSKDLHHWDYCEPFYAPMNAQCAFECPDFFRMGDWYYLVFSSYADRYQTMYRKSRSPYGPWQTPEIDTFDTRAFYAAKTGSDGVHRYVYGWNPTREVNEHNFDPPGYPGKDCNTWDWGGSLVVHELWQDENGDLFVKPIPQVLEAVGREEPLQMQALTGEWRLEKDQAEVDTPYDFSALLLNPVGETSRLSFDVEVAGDNP
;
A
#
# COMPACT_ATOMS: atom_id res chain seq x y z
N MET A 1 -9.80 -2.29 -21.99
CA MET A 1 -9.62 -1.33 -20.88
C MET A 1 -9.11 -2.12 -19.70
N SER A 2 -7.97 -1.78 -19.13
CA SER A 2 -7.48 -2.46 -17.92
C SER A 2 -8.22 -1.90 -16.70
N LEU A 3 -8.80 -2.75 -15.86
CA LEU A 3 -9.41 -2.34 -14.59
C LEU A 3 -8.36 -1.91 -13.55
N TYR A 4 -7.12 -2.33 -13.75
CA TYR A 4 -6.01 -2.04 -12.85
C TYR A 4 -5.05 -1.11 -13.56
N PHE A 5 -4.93 0.12 -13.06
CA PHE A 5 -4.01 1.10 -13.64
C PHE A 5 -2.56 0.63 -13.51
N ARG A 6 -1.83 0.72 -14.61
CA ARG A 6 -0.37 0.57 -14.66
C ARG A 6 0.20 1.61 -15.63
N PRO A 7 1.25 2.34 -15.25
CA PRO A 7 1.86 3.32 -16.14
C PRO A 7 2.53 2.65 -17.35
N GLU A 8 2.54 3.34 -18.48
CA GLU A 8 3.16 2.82 -19.69
C GLU A 8 4.68 2.68 -19.52
N LYS A 9 5.23 1.51 -19.88
CA LYS A 9 6.68 1.18 -19.77
C LYS A 9 7.26 1.26 -18.36
N ALA A 10 6.44 1.39 -17.35
CA ALA A 10 6.85 1.55 -15.96
C ALA A 10 6.03 0.67 -15.03
N VAL A 11 6.37 0.69 -13.76
CA VAL A 11 5.58 0.14 -12.68
C VAL A 11 5.20 1.24 -11.71
N LEU A 12 4.12 1.00 -11.02
CA LEU A 12 3.60 1.81 -9.93
C LEU A 12 3.96 1.17 -8.60
N GLY A 13 4.49 1.94 -7.67
CA GLY A 13 4.72 1.52 -6.30
C GLY A 13 4.31 2.58 -5.29
N ASP A 14 4.21 2.19 -4.04
CA ASP A 14 4.01 3.01 -2.85
C ASP A 14 2.97 4.13 -3.02
N VAL A 15 1.70 3.74 -3.04
CA VAL A 15 0.61 4.67 -3.31
C VAL A 15 0.31 5.53 -2.08
N ILE A 16 0.20 6.84 -2.29
CA ILE A 16 -0.10 7.84 -1.27
C ILE A 16 -1.45 8.46 -1.62
N PRO A 17 -2.54 7.98 -1.03
CA PRO A 17 -3.88 8.49 -1.33
C PRO A 17 -4.08 9.91 -0.80
N TYR A 18 -4.67 10.76 -1.62
CA TYR A 18 -5.13 12.07 -1.22
C TYR A 18 -6.50 12.35 -1.85
N TYR A 19 -7.38 13.05 -1.13
CA TYR A 19 -8.69 13.46 -1.62
C TYR A 19 -8.87 14.96 -1.46
N ASP A 20 -9.29 15.63 -2.51
CA ASP A 20 -9.56 17.06 -2.51
C ASP A 20 -10.72 17.42 -3.44
N ASN A 21 -11.72 18.12 -2.90
CA ASN A 21 -12.82 18.71 -3.67
C ASN A 21 -13.54 17.73 -4.64
N GLY A 22 -13.87 16.55 -4.18
CA GLY A 22 -14.62 15.57 -4.98
C GLY A 22 -13.76 14.69 -5.89
N VAL A 23 -12.43 14.86 -5.86
CA VAL A 23 -11.49 14.12 -6.71
C VAL A 23 -10.49 13.37 -5.84
N PHE A 24 -10.34 12.08 -6.06
CA PHE A 24 -9.23 11.31 -5.52
C PHE A 24 -7.96 11.60 -6.31
N LYS A 25 -6.89 11.88 -5.59
CA LYS A 25 -5.58 12.26 -6.13
C LYS A 25 -4.49 11.37 -5.53
N PRO A 26 -4.51 10.04 -5.78
CA PRO A 26 -3.45 9.19 -5.29
C PRO A 26 -2.12 9.50 -5.99
N PHE A 27 -1.08 9.76 -5.20
CA PHE A 27 0.29 9.83 -5.71
C PHE A 27 0.89 8.43 -5.72
N TYR A 28 1.87 8.19 -6.59
CA TYR A 28 2.61 6.95 -6.63
C TYR A 28 4.06 7.19 -7.07
N LEU A 29 4.92 6.24 -6.74
CA LEU A 29 6.29 6.23 -7.22
C LEU A 29 6.33 5.50 -8.57
N ARG A 30 6.60 6.25 -9.65
CA ARG A 30 6.81 5.68 -10.98
C ARG A 30 8.24 5.19 -11.12
N ASN A 31 8.41 3.95 -11.56
CA ASN A 31 9.71 3.36 -11.80
C ASN A 31 9.76 2.71 -13.18
N TYR A 32 10.62 3.23 -14.02
CA TYR A 32 10.81 2.75 -15.39
C TYR A 32 11.71 1.52 -15.50
N ARG A 33 12.36 1.11 -14.41
CA ARG A 33 13.26 -0.05 -14.40
C ARG A 33 14.30 0.02 -15.52
N ALA A 34 14.41 -1.05 -16.31
CA ALA A 34 15.32 -1.13 -17.47
C ALA A 34 14.93 -0.17 -18.62
N ASN A 35 13.75 0.43 -18.57
CA ASN A 35 13.30 1.38 -19.61
C ASN A 35 13.70 2.84 -19.29
N ARG A 36 14.54 3.07 -18.28
CA ARG A 36 15.06 4.44 -17.98
C ARG A 36 15.91 4.97 -19.10
N ASP A 37 15.65 6.20 -19.47
CA ASP A 37 16.45 6.99 -20.42
C ASP A 37 16.33 8.49 -20.09
N GLU A 38 16.78 9.37 -20.96
CA GLU A 38 16.69 10.82 -20.74
C GLU A 38 15.25 11.35 -20.63
N GLN A 39 14.28 10.64 -21.23
CA GLN A 39 12.86 11.02 -21.23
C GLN A 39 12.06 10.28 -20.15
N HIS A 40 12.53 9.12 -19.72
CA HIS A 40 11.85 8.22 -18.78
C HIS A 40 12.61 8.16 -17.45
N GLN A 41 12.35 9.15 -16.59
CA GLN A 41 12.96 9.26 -15.26
C GLN A 41 11.95 8.90 -14.18
N ASP A 42 12.42 8.22 -13.14
CA ASP A 42 11.59 7.91 -11.98
C ASP A 42 11.20 9.18 -11.24
N SER A 43 9.93 9.26 -10.83
CA SER A 43 9.41 10.41 -10.10
C SER A 43 8.12 10.06 -9.36
N TRP A 44 7.71 10.92 -8.45
CA TRP A 44 6.34 10.96 -7.97
C TRP A 44 5.41 11.42 -9.10
N VAL A 45 4.31 10.71 -9.26
CA VAL A 45 3.23 11.06 -10.20
C VAL A 45 1.93 11.10 -9.42
N MET A 46 1.13 12.13 -9.63
CA MET A 46 -0.22 12.19 -9.12
C MET A 46 -1.19 11.63 -10.17
N LEU A 47 -2.10 10.79 -9.76
CA LEU A 47 -3.28 10.43 -10.53
C LEU A 47 -4.44 11.31 -10.10
N SER A 48 -5.38 11.56 -11.01
CA SER A 48 -6.67 12.11 -10.64
C SER A 48 -7.79 11.21 -11.15
N THR A 49 -8.80 10.94 -10.30
CA THR A 49 -9.94 10.09 -10.61
C THR A 49 -11.16 10.47 -9.79
N THR A 50 -12.34 10.24 -10.34
CA THR A 50 -13.63 10.35 -9.64
C THR A 50 -14.35 9.01 -9.50
N ASP A 51 -13.82 7.96 -10.14
CA ASP A 51 -14.47 6.65 -10.23
C ASP A 51 -13.54 5.45 -9.98
N HIS A 52 -12.26 5.69 -9.74
CA HIS A 52 -11.22 4.67 -9.55
C HIS A 52 -11.01 3.71 -10.74
N ILE A 53 -11.47 4.10 -11.92
CA ILE A 53 -11.32 3.34 -13.17
C ILE A 53 -10.58 4.18 -14.21
N HIS A 54 -11.01 5.44 -14.34
CA HIS A 54 -10.41 6.37 -15.27
C HIS A 54 -9.44 7.28 -14.53
N TYR A 55 -8.18 7.23 -14.94
CA TYR A 55 -7.10 7.97 -14.32
C TYR A 55 -6.44 8.93 -15.31
N THR A 56 -6.10 10.12 -14.82
CA THR A 56 -5.24 11.08 -15.54
C THR A 56 -3.95 11.24 -14.74
N GLU A 57 -2.80 11.18 -15.42
CA GLU A 57 -1.48 11.34 -14.80
C GLU A 57 -1.02 12.80 -14.82
N HIS A 58 -0.39 13.23 -13.71
CA HIS A 58 0.21 14.55 -13.51
C HIS A 58 1.61 14.36 -12.93
N ASP A 59 2.65 14.77 -13.65
CA ASP A 59 4.04 14.57 -13.23
C ASP A 59 4.49 15.71 -12.30
N THR A 60 4.78 15.38 -11.05
CA THR A 60 5.16 16.35 -10.01
C THR A 60 6.61 16.80 -10.07
N LYS A 61 7.47 16.12 -10.80
CA LYS A 61 8.94 16.30 -10.85
C LYS A 61 9.65 15.99 -9.53
N ILE A 62 8.97 15.59 -8.48
CA ILE A 62 9.59 15.19 -7.22
C ILE A 62 10.22 13.80 -7.39
N VAL A 63 11.46 13.66 -6.90
CA VAL A 63 12.21 12.40 -6.91
C VAL A 63 12.51 11.99 -5.47
N GLY A 64 12.10 10.80 -5.09
CA GLY A 64 12.31 10.29 -3.73
C GLY A 64 11.56 8.97 -3.48
N GLY A 65 11.66 8.49 -2.27
CA GLY A 65 10.84 7.39 -1.75
C GLY A 65 9.48 7.88 -1.29
N THR A 66 8.71 6.99 -0.67
CA THR A 66 7.32 7.28 -0.29
C THR A 66 7.17 8.32 0.83
N GLY A 67 5.93 8.73 1.06
CA GLY A 67 5.60 9.77 2.04
C GLY A 67 4.11 9.99 2.23
N SER A 68 3.72 11.24 2.43
CA SER A 68 2.33 11.68 2.60
C SER A 68 2.11 13.10 2.11
N VAL A 69 0.85 13.42 1.83
CA VAL A 69 0.40 14.76 1.44
C VAL A 69 -0.71 15.21 2.38
N ILE A 70 -0.62 16.43 2.88
CA ILE A 70 -1.64 17.09 3.71
C ILE A 70 -1.92 18.50 3.18
N LYS A 71 -3.03 19.11 3.59
CA LYS A 71 -3.36 20.50 3.29
C LYS A 71 -3.55 21.30 4.58
N VAL A 72 -2.83 22.40 4.69
CA VAL A 72 -2.89 23.29 5.86
C VAL A 72 -2.99 24.74 5.37
N ASP A 73 -3.97 25.48 5.84
CA ASP A 73 -4.21 26.89 5.51
C ASP A 73 -4.19 27.20 4.00
N GLY A 74 -4.70 26.27 3.20
CA GLY A 74 -4.78 26.40 1.74
C GLY A 74 -3.52 25.95 0.97
N LEU A 75 -2.42 25.64 1.66
CA LEU A 75 -1.19 25.15 1.11
C LEU A 75 -1.09 23.62 1.25
N TYR A 76 -0.67 22.93 0.20
CA TYR A 76 -0.39 21.50 0.24
C TYR A 76 1.06 21.29 0.67
N HIS A 77 1.27 20.32 1.55
CA HIS A 77 2.56 19.91 2.07
C HIS A 77 2.79 18.45 1.72
N MET A 78 3.92 18.16 1.09
CA MET A 78 4.38 16.81 0.79
C MET A 78 5.59 16.51 1.65
N PHE A 79 5.51 15.44 2.43
CA PHE A 79 6.63 14.89 3.17
C PHE A 79 7.04 13.57 2.53
N TYR A 80 8.31 13.41 2.22
CA TYR A 80 8.84 12.23 1.53
C TYR A 80 10.26 11.93 1.96
N CYS A 81 10.76 10.73 1.67
CA CYS A 81 12.12 10.37 2.01
C CYS A 81 13.04 10.37 0.78
N THR A 82 14.33 10.56 1.02
CA THR A 82 15.37 10.30 0.03
C THR A 82 16.40 9.34 0.57
N PHE A 83 16.75 8.36 -0.27
CA PHE A 83 17.75 7.35 0.04
C PHE A 83 19.14 7.82 -0.32
N GLN A 84 20.10 7.53 0.54
CA GLN A 84 21.50 7.85 0.32
C GLN A 84 22.33 6.57 0.23
N LYS A 85 23.48 6.65 -0.43
CA LYS A 85 24.43 5.55 -0.44
C LYS A 85 25.14 5.45 0.92
N LEU A 86 25.24 4.25 1.46
CA LEU A 86 25.99 4.03 2.68
C LEU A 86 27.41 4.59 2.58
N PRO A 87 27.93 5.24 3.65
CA PRO A 87 27.40 5.31 5.03
C PRO A 87 26.49 6.52 5.32
N GLU A 88 26.01 7.23 4.30
CA GLU A 88 25.18 8.41 4.48
C GLU A 88 23.80 8.06 5.04
N LYS A 89 23.18 9.01 5.74
CA LYS A 89 21.85 8.86 6.31
C LYS A 89 20.77 9.11 5.27
N ASN A 90 19.64 8.42 5.40
CA ASN A 90 18.42 8.81 4.71
C ASN A 90 17.84 10.08 5.32
N TYR A 91 17.11 10.82 4.52
CA TYR A 91 16.51 12.09 4.93
C TYR A 91 15.00 12.09 4.72
N MET A 92 14.29 12.79 5.62
CA MET A 92 12.95 13.29 5.39
C MET A 92 13.05 14.67 4.73
N ASN A 93 12.22 14.90 3.74
CA ASN A 93 12.18 16.15 2.97
C ASN A 93 10.77 16.72 3.01
N HIS A 94 10.67 18.00 2.74
CA HIS A 94 9.43 18.76 2.69
C HIS A 94 9.33 19.53 1.39
N ALA A 95 8.20 19.49 0.73
CA ALA A 95 7.86 20.32 -0.41
C ALA A 95 6.46 20.87 -0.27
N VAL A 96 6.18 22.02 -0.87
CA VAL A 96 4.88 22.69 -0.82
C VAL A 96 4.35 22.99 -2.22
N SER A 97 3.03 23.06 -2.33
CA SER A 97 2.32 23.39 -3.56
C SER A 97 1.02 24.14 -3.27
N THR A 98 0.60 24.98 -4.21
CA THR A 98 -0.72 25.63 -4.16
C THR A 98 -1.77 24.92 -5.01
N ASP A 99 -1.36 24.00 -5.89
CA ASP A 99 -2.22 23.38 -6.92
C ASP A 99 -2.08 21.85 -7.04
N LEU A 100 -1.12 21.23 -6.34
CA LEU A 100 -0.71 19.84 -6.40
C LEU A 100 0.08 19.44 -7.67
N ASP A 101 0.21 20.30 -8.64
CA ASP A 101 0.94 20.04 -9.88
C ASP A 101 2.38 20.55 -9.80
N VAL A 102 2.58 21.76 -9.27
CA VAL A 102 3.90 22.39 -9.13
C VAL A 102 4.33 22.39 -7.68
N TRP A 103 5.44 21.73 -7.40
CA TRP A 103 5.99 21.58 -6.06
C TRP A 103 7.30 22.36 -5.89
N THR A 104 7.43 23.00 -4.75
CA THR A 104 8.66 23.72 -4.33
C THR A 104 9.23 23.02 -3.10
N GLU A 105 10.43 22.49 -3.23
CA GLU A 105 11.16 21.89 -2.09
C GLU A 105 11.59 22.96 -1.10
N ILE A 106 11.60 22.61 0.20
CA ILE A 106 12.09 23.43 1.30
C ILE A 106 13.34 22.74 1.88
N PRO A 107 14.54 23.02 1.34
CA PRO A 107 15.76 22.30 1.73
C PRO A 107 16.14 22.46 3.20
N GLU A 108 15.77 23.57 3.84
CA GLU A 108 16.01 23.87 5.25
C GLU A 108 15.22 22.98 6.20
N ASP A 109 14.12 22.39 5.75
CA ASP A 109 13.30 21.48 6.54
C ASP A 109 13.79 20.04 6.48
N ARG A 110 14.84 19.78 5.71
CA ARG A 110 15.42 18.45 5.55
C ARG A 110 16.08 17.98 6.82
N PHE A 111 15.72 16.79 7.31
CA PHE A 111 16.29 16.22 8.52
C PHE A 111 16.49 14.70 8.42
N ALA A 112 17.41 14.19 9.26
CA ALA A 112 17.75 12.75 9.34
C ALA A 112 17.47 12.21 10.74
N SER A 113 17.73 10.92 10.97
CA SER A 113 17.63 10.32 12.30
C SER A 113 18.57 11.01 13.31
N ASP A 114 18.16 10.99 14.58
CA ASP A 114 18.92 11.56 15.70
C ASP A 114 20.14 10.73 16.11
N ASP A 115 20.28 9.48 15.63
CA ASP A 115 21.27 8.50 16.05
C ASP A 115 21.25 8.12 17.55
N VAL A 116 20.26 8.57 18.27
CA VAL A 116 20.06 8.26 19.71
C VAL A 116 18.90 7.27 19.86
N ILE A 117 17.74 7.59 19.31
CA ILE A 117 16.54 6.75 19.35
C ILE A 117 16.50 5.83 18.14
N TYR A 118 16.83 6.34 16.95
CA TYR A 118 16.63 5.65 15.68
C TYR A 118 17.93 5.39 14.92
N GLU A 119 17.94 4.29 14.16
CA GLU A 119 19.01 3.97 13.22
C GLU A 119 18.91 4.82 11.94
N PRO A 120 20.03 5.22 11.32
CA PRO A 120 20.01 6.14 10.18
C PRO A 120 19.56 5.52 8.86
N ILE A 121 19.64 4.20 8.72
CA ILE A 121 19.37 3.49 7.45
C ILE A 121 17.88 3.25 7.27
N HIS A 122 17.19 2.80 8.32
CA HIS A 122 15.75 2.60 8.32
C HIS A 122 15.06 3.88 8.81
N TRP A 123 15.00 4.88 7.94
CA TRP A 123 14.45 6.20 8.19
C TRP A 123 13.76 6.67 6.92
N ARG A 124 12.45 6.31 6.76
CA ARG A 124 11.71 6.52 5.52
C ARG A 124 10.20 6.48 5.71
N ASP A 125 9.47 6.74 4.64
CA ASP A 125 8.02 6.61 4.52
C ASP A 125 7.24 7.49 5.51
N PRO A 126 7.50 8.82 5.58
CA PRO A 126 6.80 9.68 6.53
C PRO A 126 5.32 9.78 6.22
N PHE A 127 4.51 9.64 7.27
CA PHE A 127 3.07 9.89 7.24
C PHE A 127 2.73 10.94 8.29
N VAL A 128 2.25 12.09 7.83
CA VAL A 128 1.98 13.27 8.69
C VAL A 128 0.48 13.45 8.87
N PHE A 129 0.06 13.67 10.10
CA PHE A 129 -1.31 13.96 10.47
C PHE A 129 -1.41 14.85 11.72
N TRP A 130 -2.54 15.50 11.89
CA TRP A 130 -2.83 16.28 13.07
C TRP A 130 -3.32 15.41 14.23
N SER A 131 -2.74 15.58 15.41
CA SER A 131 -3.24 14.97 16.65
C SER A 131 -4.12 15.96 17.40
N GLU A 132 -5.40 15.66 17.47
CA GLU A 132 -6.35 16.46 18.27
C GLU A 132 -6.03 16.39 19.76
N GLU A 133 -5.56 15.24 20.25
CA GLU A 133 -5.26 14.98 21.65
C GLU A 133 -4.08 15.82 22.15
N GLU A 134 -3.08 16.07 21.30
CA GLU A 134 -1.88 16.82 21.68
C GLU A 134 -1.81 18.21 21.03
N ASN A 135 -2.73 18.52 20.14
CA ASN A 135 -2.78 19.78 19.42
C ASN A 135 -1.43 20.09 18.74
N CYS A 136 -0.94 19.09 17.98
CA CYS A 136 0.30 19.17 17.18
C CYS A 136 0.30 18.16 16.03
N TRP A 137 1.21 18.36 15.09
CA TRP A 137 1.46 17.44 14.01
C TRP A 137 2.27 16.25 14.49
N TRP A 138 1.86 15.07 14.08
CA TRP A 138 2.60 13.85 14.25
C TRP A 138 3.09 13.37 12.89
N MET A 139 4.34 12.93 12.84
CA MET A 139 4.94 12.23 11.72
C MET A 139 5.29 10.83 12.19
N ILE A 140 4.60 9.83 11.68
CA ILE A 140 5.00 8.43 11.87
C ILE A 140 5.75 7.94 10.64
N PHE A 141 6.68 7.01 10.80
CA PHE A 141 7.57 6.57 9.72
C PHE A 141 8.14 5.19 9.96
N ALA A 142 8.62 4.55 8.89
CA ALA A 142 9.32 3.29 8.96
C ALA A 142 10.70 3.47 9.60
N ALA A 143 10.99 2.76 10.70
CA ALA A 143 12.21 2.92 11.46
C ALA A 143 12.74 1.64 12.09
N GLN A 144 13.99 1.68 12.52
CA GLN A 144 14.55 0.78 13.51
C GLN A 144 15.01 1.56 14.75
N LYS A 145 14.59 1.12 15.92
CA LYS A 145 15.07 1.68 17.19
C LYS A 145 16.52 1.28 17.44
N LYS A 146 17.31 2.18 18.01
CA LYS A 146 18.66 1.85 18.52
C LYS A 146 18.61 0.71 19.53
N GLY A 147 19.55 -0.21 19.46
CA GLY A 147 19.60 -1.32 20.38
C GLY A 147 20.57 -2.42 19.99
N LYS A 148 20.70 -3.45 20.85
CA LYS A 148 21.67 -4.54 20.69
C LYS A 148 21.12 -5.75 19.90
N THR A 149 19.80 -5.88 19.80
CA THR A 149 19.16 -7.01 19.11
C THR A 149 18.88 -6.65 17.64
N THR A 150 18.65 -7.66 16.81
CA THR A 150 18.25 -7.45 15.41
C THR A 150 16.73 -7.20 15.24
N ARG A 151 15.93 -7.50 16.27
CA ARG A 151 14.46 -7.37 16.21
C ARG A 151 14.02 -6.01 16.75
N ARG A 152 14.33 -4.95 16.02
CA ARG A 152 14.15 -3.55 16.42
C ARG A 152 13.29 -2.73 15.45
N GLY A 153 12.68 -3.40 14.47
CA GLY A 153 11.76 -2.75 13.55
C GLY A 153 10.60 -2.10 14.31
N CYS A 154 10.29 -0.87 13.97
CA CYS A 154 9.25 -0.09 14.60
C CYS A 154 8.62 0.91 13.61
N VAL A 155 7.48 1.45 14.00
CA VAL A 155 6.98 2.70 13.47
C VAL A 155 7.49 3.80 14.37
N GLY A 156 8.34 4.69 13.85
CA GLY A 156 8.90 5.82 14.57
C GLY A 156 7.89 6.95 14.74
N LEU A 157 8.25 7.97 15.53
CA LEU A 157 7.43 9.15 15.79
C LEU A 157 8.31 10.39 15.92
N CYS A 158 7.92 11.44 15.21
CA CYS A 158 8.33 12.81 15.48
C CYS A 158 7.09 13.71 15.64
N LYS A 159 7.22 14.80 16.38
CA LYS A 159 6.15 15.78 16.61
C LYS A 159 6.57 17.18 16.21
N SER A 160 5.64 17.96 15.70
CA SER A 160 5.89 19.35 15.28
C SER A 160 4.72 20.26 15.64
N LYS A 161 5.00 21.53 15.87
CA LYS A 161 3.99 22.60 16.02
C LYS A 161 3.78 23.40 14.73
N ASP A 162 4.74 23.33 13.81
CA ASP A 162 4.81 24.24 12.67
C ASP A 162 5.09 23.56 11.31
N LEU A 163 5.22 22.21 11.27
CA LEU A 163 5.60 21.39 10.10
C LEU A 163 7.06 21.55 9.63
N HIS A 164 7.82 22.43 10.25
CA HIS A 164 9.21 22.74 9.89
C HIS A 164 10.21 22.14 10.88
N HIS A 165 9.90 22.18 12.16
CA HIS A 165 10.75 21.66 13.23
C HIS A 165 10.13 20.42 13.86
N TRP A 166 10.91 19.33 13.92
CA TRP A 166 10.43 18.03 14.38
C TRP A 166 11.20 17.54 15.59
N ASP A 167 10.48 17.33 16.69
CA ASP A 167 11.00 16.73 17.92
C ASP A 167 10.98 15.20 17.82
N TYR A 168 12.12 14.55 18.06
CA TYR A 168 12.23 13.10 18.09
C TYR A 168 11.55 12.52 19.33
N CYS A 169 10.75 11.49 19.15
CA CYS A 169 10.02 10.82 20.20
C CYS A 169 10.32 9.32 20.23
N GLU A 170 10.00 8.65 21.35
CA GLU A 170 9.98 7.20 21.41
C GLU A 170 9.03 6.64 20.32
N PRO A 171 9.29 5.42 19.81
CA PRO A 171 8.49 4.85 18.74
C PRO A 171 6.99 4.82 19.01
N PHE A 172 6.20 5.13 18.00
CA PHE A 172 4.76 5.02 18.01
C PHE A 172 4.28 3.57 18.20
N TYR A 173 4.95 2.62 17.54
CA TYR A 173 4.68 1.19 17.64
C TYR A 173 5.98 0.38 17.55
N ALA A 174 6.33 -0.34 18.59
CA ALA A 174 7.56 -1.12 18.67
C ALA A 174 7.32 -2.47 19.36
N PRO A 175 6.76 -3.47 18.66
CA PRO A 175 6.41 -4.75 19.25
C PRO A 175 7.62 -5.64 19.55
N MET A 176 8.84 -5.24 19.16
CA MET A 176 10.11 -5.94 19.39
C MET A 176 10.17 -7.36 18.77
N ASN A 177 9.40 -7.60 17.73
CA ASN A 177 9.35 -8.88 17.02
C ASN A 177 9.74 -8.78 15.54
N ALA A 178 9.90 -7.56 15.00
CA ALA A 178 10.25 -7.32 13.60
C ALA A 178 11.75 -7.06 13.44
N GLN A 179 12.36 -7.74 12.49
CA GLN A 179 13.76 -7.56 12.14
C GLN A 179 13.97 -6.27 11.33
N CYS A 180 13.08 -6.01 10.38
CA CYS A 180 13.08 -4.81 9.54
C CYS A 180 12.06 -3.79 10.03
N ALA A 181 12.10 -2.59 9.46
CA ALA A 181 11.10 -1.56 9.68
C ALA A 181 9.70 -2.01 9.21
N PHE A 182 8.68 -1.40 9.78
CA PHE A 182 7.32 -1.48 9.27
C PHE A 182 7.13 -0.38 8.23
N GLU A 183 7.02 -0.76 6.95
CA GLU A 183 7.04 0.17 5.82
C GLU A 183 5.69 0.82 5.58
N CYS A 184 5.72 1.99 4.95
CA CYS A 184 4.56 2.73 4.48
C CYS A 184 3.45 2.88 5.55
N PRO A 185 3.77 3.35 6.77
CA PRO A 185 2.76 3.46 7.80
C PRO A 185 1.65 4.43 7.39
N ASP A 186 0.43 4.12 7.83
CA ASP A 186 -0.76 4.95 7.70
C ASP A 186 -1.55 4.88 9.02
N PHE A 187 -2.21 5.96 9.37
CA PHE A 187 -2.96 6.08 10.61
C PHE A 187 -4.25 6.81 10.39
N PHE A 188 -5.35 6.25 10.89
CA PHE A 188 -6.67 6.88 10.80
C PHE A 188 -7.59 6.43 11.93
N ARG A 189 -8.68 7.16 12.10
CA ARG A 189 -9.81 6.80 12.94
C ARG A 189 -11.01 6.44 12.08
N MET A 190 -11.72 5.37 12.46
CA MET A 190 -12.99 4.97 11.87
C MET A 190 -13.92 4.49 12.98
N GLY A 191 -15.07 5.14 13.13
CA GLY A 191 -15.91 4.93 14.30
C GLY A 191 -15.16 5.24 15.61
N ASP A 192 -15.21 4.28 16.53
CA ASP A 192 -14.55 4.38 17.84
C ASP A 192 -13.14 3.79 17.90
N TRP A 193 -12.59 3.38 16.74
CA TRP A 193 -11.31 2.74 16.66
C TRP A 193 -10.29 3.56 15.90
N TYR A 194 -9.05 3.49 16.37
CA TYR A 194 -7.85 3.96 15.69
C TYR A 194 -7.16 2.77 15.03
N TYR A 195 -6.64 2.99 13.83
CA TYR A 195 -5.97 1.99 13.02
C TYR A 195 -4.57 2.44 12.64
N LEU A 196 -3.62 1.53 12.79
CA LEU A 196 -2.27 1.65 12.29
C LEU A 196 -2.09 0.61 11.19
N VAL A 197 -1.89 1.06 9.97
CA VAL A 197 -1.60 0.22 8.80
C VAL A 197 -0.11 0.27 8.49
N PHE A 198 0.47 -0.82 8.09
CA PHE A 198 1.87 -0.92 7.66
C PHE A 198 2.11 -2.17 6.82
N SER A 199 3.23 -2.20 6.11
CA SER A 199 3.66 -3.33 5.30
C SER A 199 4.94 -3.96 5.83
N SER A 200 5.10 -5.26 5.65
CA SER A 200 6.31 -6.00 6.02
C SER A 200 6.71 -6.97 4.92
N TYR A 201 7.92 -6.80 4.40
CA TYR A 201 8.49 -7.73 3.41
C TYR A 201 9.26 -8.88 4.08
N ALA A 202 9.68 -8.70 5.32
CA ALA A 202 10.55 -9.65 6.02
C ALA A 202 9.82 -10.91 6.49
N ASP A 203 8.50 -10.84 6.64
CA ASP A 203 7.67 -11.94 7.14
C ASP A 203 6.75 -12.48 6.04
N ARG A 204 5.73 -11.70 5.69
CA ARG A 204 4.65 -12.17 4.80
C ARG A 204 4.67 -11.55 3.41
N TYR A 205 5.38 -10.45 3.20
CA TYR A 205 5.25 -9.59 2.03
C TYR A 205 3.81 -9.15 1.82
N GLN A 206 3.28 -8.40 2.80
CA GLN A 206 1.87 -8.08 2.90
C GLN A 206 1.63 -6.79 3.67
N THR A 207 0.53 -6.10 3.40
CA THR A 207 0.04 -5.00 4.22
C THR A 207 -0.85 -5.54 5.34
N MET A 208 -0.60 -5.05 6.54
CA MET A 208 -1.27 -5.47 7.78
C MET A 208 -1.80 -4.25 8.53
N TYR A 209 -2.70 -4.49 9.50
CA TYR A 209 -3.16 -3.43 10.38
C TYR A 209 -3.19 -3.86 11.85
N ARG A 210 -3.25 -2.85 12.72
CA ARG A 210 -3.50 -2.95 14.15
C ARG A 210 -4.65 -2.02 14.50
N LYS A 211 -5.42 -2.36 15.54
CA LYS A 211 -6.53 -1.52 16.02
C LYS A 211 -6.39 -1.20 17.50
N SER A 212 -6.90 -0.06 17.93
CA SER A 212 -6.93 0.38 19.33
C SER A 212 -8.08 1.33 19.60
N ARG A 213 -8.53 1.41 20.84
CA ARG A 213 -9.49 2.43 21.29
C ARG A 213 -8.84 3.78 21.63
N SER A 214 -7.52 3.84 21.56
CA SER A 214 -6.73 5.04 21.85
C SER A 214 -5.64 5.22 20.80
N PRO A 215 -5.29 6.45 20.40
CA PRO A 215 -4.19 6.72 19.47
C PRO A 215 -2.83 6.29 20.03
N TYR A 216 -2.74 6.07 21.34
CA TYR A 216 -1.53 5.62 22.02
C TYR A 216 -1.43 4.10 22.19
N GLY A 217 -2.43 3.35 21.72
CA GLY A 217 -2.57 1.93 22.03
C GLY A 217 -3.28 1.66 23.37
N PRO A 218 -3.20 0.45 23.96
CA PRO A 218 -2.46 -0.69 23.41
C PRO A 218 -3.04 -1.18 22.08
N TRP A 219 -2.14 -1.56 21.18
CA TRP A 219 -2.48 -2.03 19.86
C TRP A 219 -2.85 -3.51 19.88
N GLN A 220 -4.01 -3.84 19.34
CA GLN A 220 -4.53 -5.18 19.20
C GLN A 220 -4.22 -5.71 17.78
N THR A 221 -3.84 -6.98 17.71
CA THR A 221 -3.74 -7.72 16.45
C THR A 221 -5.05 -8.47 16.24
N PRO A 222 -5.82 -8.17 15.18
CA PRO A 222 -7.02 -8.93 14.85
C PRO A 222 -6.69 -10.37 14.43
N GLU A 223 -7.68 -11.25 14.41
CA GLU A 223 -7.51 -12.61 13.91
C GLU A 223 -7.09 -12.61 12.44
N ILE A 224 -7.76 -11.79 11.62
CA ILE A 224 -7.36 -11.49 10.25
C ILE A 224 -6.84 -10.05 10.24
N ASP A 225 -5.53 -9.87 10.19
CA ASP A 225 -4.87 -8.57 10.28
C ASP A 225 -4.42 -7.99 8.93
N THR A 226 -4.98 -8.50 7.84
CA THR A 226 -4.63 -8.15 6.46
C THR A 226 -5.86 -7.77 5.66
N PHE A 227 -5.69 -7.02 4.56
CA PHE A 227 -6.80 -6.55 3.72
C PHE A 227 -7.07 -7.44 2.51
N ASP A 228 -6.02 -8.04 1.96
CA ASP A 228 -6.04 -8.87 0.78
C ASP A 228 -5.01 -9.99 0.95
N THR A 229 -4.86 -10.81 -0.07
CA THR A 229 -3.92 -11.92 -0.06
C THR A 229 -2.48 -11.43 0.01
N ARG A 230 -1.57 -12.39 0.17
CA ARG A 230 -0.13 -12.16 0.09
C ARG A 230 0.21 -11.43 -1.22
N ALA A 231 1.10 -10.45 -1.12
CA ALA A 231 1.57 -9.58 -2.20
C ALA A 231 0.72 -8.31 -2.49
N PHE A 232 -0.41 -8.07 -1.84
CA PHE A 232 -0.98 -6.74 -1.76
C PHE A 232 -0.15 -5.89 -0.80
N TYR A 233 0.61 -4.93 -1.35
CA TYR A 233 1.72 -4.32 -0.62
C TYR A 233 1.71 -2.80 -0.62
N ALA A 234 2.42 -2.22 0.38
CA ALA A 234 2.62 -0.80 0.62
C ALA A 234 1.32 0.01 0.62
N ALA A 235 0.23 -0.62 1.09
CA ALA A 235 -1.07 0.00 1.01
C ALA A 235 -1.26 1.06 2.08
N LYS A 236 -1.85 2.18 1.66
CA LYS A 236 -2.31 3.29 2.51
C LYS A 236 -3.77 3.59 2.21
N THR A 237 -4.42 4.33 3.10
CA THR A 237 -5.85 4.61 2.99
C THR A 237 -6.15 6.08 2.68
N GLY A 238 -7.24 6.32 1.96
CA GLY A 238 -7.78 7.65 1.70
C GLY A 238 -9.30 7.66 1.87
N SER A 239 -9.86 8.79 2.28
CA SER A 239 -11.30 8.93 2.53
C SER A 239 -11.85 10.20 1.90
N ASP A 240 -13.08 10.12 1.37
CA ASP A 240 -13.88 11.25 0.92
C ASP A 240 -14.77 11.85 2.04
N GLY A 241 -14.63 11.31 3.27
CA GLY A 241 -15.44 11.67 4.42
C GLY A 241 -16.67 10.77 4.61
N VAL A 242 -17.05 9.98 3.60
CA VAL A 242 -18.16 9.01 3.64
C VAL A 242 -17.64 7.58 3.52
N HIS A 243 -16.81 7.34 2.53
CA HIS A 243 -16.17 6.07 2.26
C HIS A 243 -14.67 6.17 2.52
N ARG A 244 -14.06 5.05 2.84
CA ARG A 244 -12.61 4.91 2.91
C ARG A 244 -12.16 3.82 1.94
N TYR A 245 -11.06 4.10 1.27
CA TYR A 245 -10.47 3.18 0.30
C TYR A 245 -9.05 2.84 0.72
N VAL A 246 -8.61 1.63 0.44
CA VAL A 246 -7.23 1.20 0.60
C VAL A 246 -6.59 1.02 -0.78
N TYR A 247 -5.45 1.68 -0.96
CA TYR A 247 -4.69 1.74 -2.21
C TYR A 247 -3.36 1.03 -2.00
N GLY A 248 -3.14 -0.02 -2.74
CA GLY A 248 -1.89 -0.76 -2.73
C GLY A 248 -1.49 -1.15 -4.14
N TRP A 249 -0.43 -1.92 -4.26
CA TRP A 249 -0.01 -2.43 -5.54
C TRP A 249 0.21 -3.95 -5.48
N ASN A 250 -0.05 -4.61 -6.60
CA ASN A 250 0.33 -6.00 -6.80
C ASN A 250 1.67 -6.04 -7.50
N PRO A 251 2.66 -6.77 -6.94
CA PRO A 251 3.99 -6.86 -7.51
C PRO A 251 3.96 -7.58 -8.85
N THR A 252 4.94 -7.26 -9.66
CA THR A 252 5.26 -8.08 -10.83
C THR A 252 6.17 -9.22 -10.42
N ARG A 253 6.34 -10.18 -11.34
CA ARG A 253 7.33 -11.26 -11.27
C ARG A 253 8.27 -11.21 -12.49
N GLU A 254 8.39 -10.04 -13.07
CA GLU A 254 9.29 -9.74 -14.16
C GLU A 254 10.71 -9.52 -13.65
N VAL A 255 11.71 -9.76 -14.46
CA VAL A 255 13.11 -9.45 -14.13
C VAL A 255 13.28 -7.95 -13.90
N ASN A 256 13.87 -7.58 -12.76
CA ASN A 256 14.11 -6.21 -12.39
C ASN A 256 15.60 -5.86 -12.22
N GLU A 257 15.87 -4.57 -12.01
CA GLU A 257 17.22 -4.03 -11.84
C GLU A 257 17.87 -4.39 -10.50
N HIS A 258 17.10 -4.90 -9.54
CA HIS A 258 17.58 -5.19 -8.20
C HIS A 258 18.26 -6.56 -8.06
N ASN A 259 18.39 -7.30 -9.16
CA ASN A 259 19.04 -8.61 -9.22
C ASN A 259 18.52 -9.65 -8.21
N PHE A 260 17.26 -9.55 -7.84
CA PHE A 260 16.61 -10.64 -7.10
C PHE A 260 16.29 -11.85 -7.99
N ASP A 261 16.49 -11.68 -9.29
CA ASP A 261 16.23 -12.70 -10.29
C ASP A 261 17.43 -13.61 -10.49
N PRO A 262 17.20 -14.91 -10.55
CA PRO A 262 18.26 -15.83 -10.95
C PRO A 262 18.79 -15.48 -12.35
N PRO A 263 20.10 -15.54 -12.58
CA PRO A 263 20.64 -15.33 -13.91
C PRO A 263 19.99 -16.26 -14.94
N GLY A 264 19.56 -15.72 -16.08
CA GLY A 264 19.01 -16.49 -17.18
C GLY A 264 17.49 -16.50 -17.36
N TYR A 265 16.75 -15.69 -16.60
CA TYR A 265 15.29 -15.57 -16.72
C TYR A 265 14.78 -14.16 -17.11
N PRO A 266 15.40 -13.46 -18.07
CA PRO A 266 14.97 -12.12 -18.44
C PRO A 266 13.55 -12.12 -19.02
N GLY A 267 12.67 -11.28 -18.45
CA GLY A 267 11.30 -11.12 -18.91
C GLY A 267 10.38 -12.32 -18.68
N LYS A 268 10.73 -13.23 -17.76
CA LYS A 268 9.92 -14.39 -17.39
C LYS A 268 9.59 -14.39 -15.91
N ASP A 269 8.57 -15.16 -15.52
CA ASP A 269 8.26 -15.42 -14.13
C ASP A 269 9.45 -16.12 -13.45
N CYS A 270 10.07 -15.41 -12.51
CA CYS A 270 11.24 -15.89 -11.77
C CYS A 270 10.89 -16.45 -10.38
N ASN A 271 9.59 -16.61 -10.05
CA ASN A 271 9.08 -17.00 -8.73
C ASN A 271 9.43 -16.07 -7.58
N THR A 272 9.95 -14.88 -7.87
CA THR A 272 10.17 -13.83 -6.88
C THR A 272 9.25 -12.65 -7.15
N TRP A 273 8.83 -11.96 -6.11
CA TRP A 273 8.09 -10.73 -6.28
C TRP A 273 9.03 -9.55 -6.34
N ASP A 274 8.72 -8.68 -7.26
CA ASP A 274 9.47 -7.49 -7.51
C ASP A 274 8.71 -6.25 -7.00
N TRP A 275 9.44 -5.22 -6.60
CA TRP A 275 8.83 -3.97 -6.14
C TRP A 275 8.05 -3.30 -7.28
N GLY A 276 6.82 -2.87 -6.96
CA GLY A 276 5.93 -2.17 -7.89
C GLY A 276 5.20 -3.10 -8.87
N GLY A 277 4.14 -2.58 -9.44
CA GLY A 277 3.29 -3.30 -10.39
C GLY A 277 2.10 -2.49 -10.85
N SER A 278 0.90 -2.99 -10.59
CA SER A 278 -0.37 -2.34 -10.93
C SER A 278 -1.08 -1.84 -9.67
N LEU A 279 -1.77 -0.71 -9.79
CA LEU A 279 -2.63 -0.17 -8.73
C LEU A 279 -3.80 -1.13 -8.46
N VAL A 280 -4.02 -1.41 -7.18
CA VAL A 280 -5.20 -2.10 -6.69
C VAL A 280 -5.88 -1.23 -5.65
N VAL A 281 -7.17 -1.02 -5.79
CA VAL A 281 -7.97 -0.20 -4.88
C VAL A 281 -9.18 -1.01 -4.43
N HIS A 282 -9.39 -1.04 -3.11
CA HIS A 282 -10.57 -1.65 -2.50
C HIS A 282 -11.32 -0.62 -1.65
N GLU A 283 -12.62 -0.74 -1.54
CA GLU A 283 -13.40 -0.04 -0.52
C GLU A 283 -13.21 -0.74 0.82
N LEU A 284 -12.87 0.03 1.86
CA LEU A 284 -12.66 -0.45 3.22
C LEU A 284 -13.95 -0.33 4.02
N TRP A 285 -14.29 -1.33 4.79
CA TRP A 285 -15.40 -1.28 5.72
C TRP A 285 -15.02 -1.92 7.07
N GLN A 286 -15.78 -1.58 8.10
CA GLN A 286 -15.54 -1.98 9.47
C GLN A 286 -16.77 -2.75 9.99
N ASP A 287 -16.53 -3.86 10.67
CA ASP A 287 -17.59 -4.56 11.39
C ASP A 287 -17.87 -3.97 12.79
N GLU A 288 -18.80 -4.56 13.51
CA GLU A 288 -19.20 -4.14 14.86
C GLU A 288 -18.10 -4.31 15.92
N ASN A 289 -17.13 -5.19 15.69
CA ASN A 289 -15.97 -5.42 16.56
C ASN A 289 -14.80 -4.49 16.26
N GLY A 290 -14.90 -3.69 15.19
CA GLY A 290 -13.83 -2.84 14.69
C GLY A 290 -12.81 -3.62 13.86
N ASP A 291 -13.16 -4.77 13.32
CA ASP A 291 -12.31 -5.46 12.36
C ASP A 291 -12.53 -4.89 10.96
N LEU A 292 -11.44 -4.78 10.21
CA LEU A 292 -11.46 -4.18 8.88
C LEU A 292 -11.51 -5.25 7.79
N PHE A 293 -12.33 -4.97 6.80
CA PHE A 293 -12.52 -5.81 5.62
C PHE A 293 -12.51 -4.95 4.36
N VAL A 294 -12.27 -5.59 3.22
CA VAL A 294 -12.31 -4.94 1.92
C VAL A 294 -13.37 -5.55 1.03
N LYS A 295 -13.88 -4.75 0.12
CA LYS A 295 -14.78 -5.16 -0.95
C LYS A 295 -14.40 -4.44 -2.25
N PRO A 296 -14.77 -5.00 -3.41
CA PRO A 296 -14.58 -4.32 -4.68
C PRO A 296 -15.33 -2.99 -4.70
N ILE A 297 -14.75 -2.00 -5.37
CA ILE A 297 -15.39 -0.72 -5.60
C ILE A 297 -16.60 -0.93 -6.52
N PRO A 298 -17.78 -0.35 -6.23
CA PRO A 298 -18.98 -0.54 -7.04
C PRO A 298 -18.78 -0.24 -8.53
N GLN A 299 -18.07 0.84 -8.86
CA GLN A 299 -17.79 1.25 -10.23
C GLN A 299 -16.98 0.18 -11.00
N VAL A 300 -16.05 -0.50 -10.32
CA VAL A 300 -15.30 -1.61 -10.91
C VAL A 300 -16.21 -2.79 -11.23
N LEU A 301 -17.19 -3.08 -10.36
CA LEU A 301 -18.17 -4.13 -10.61
C LEU A 301 -19.11 -3.80 -11.77
N GLU A 302 -19.48 -2.53 -11.92
CA GLU A 302 -20.36 -2.04 -12.99
C GLU A 302 -19.66 -1.95 -14.34
N ALA A 303 -18.34 -1.78 -14.36
CA ALA A 303 -17.54 -1.71 -15.60
C ALA A 303 -17.52 -3.02 -16.39
N VAL A 304 -17.92 -4.14 -15.79
CA VAL A 304 -17.99 -5.47 -16.40
C VAL A 304 -19.43 -5.70 -16.85
N GLY A 305 -19.71 -5.62 -18.16
CA GLY A 305 -21.06 -5.38 -18.63
C GLY A 305 -21.81 -6.58 -19.19
N ARG A 306 -21.21 -7.60 -19.82
CA ARG A 306 -21.92 -8.68 -20.48
C ARG A 306 -21.76 -9.99 -19.71
N GLU A 307 -22.88 -10.59 -19.33
CA GLU A 307 -22.89 -11.93 -18.78
C GLU A 307 -22.70 -12.97 -19.90
N GLU A 308 -21.77 -13.89 -19.70
CA GLU A 308 -21.51 -15.00 -20.61
C GLU A 308 -21.77 -16.35 -19.90
N PRO A 309 -22.32 -17.33 -20.63
CA PRO A 309 -22.56 -18.64 -20.05
C PRO A 309 -21.26 -19.30 -19.59
N LEU A 310 -21.26 -19.84 -18.40
CA LEU A 310 -20.14 -20.58 -17.86
C LEU A 310 -20.18 -22.03 -18.36
N GLN A 311 -19.05 -22.52 -18.87
CA GLN A 311 -18.84 -23.93 -19.20
C GLN A 311 -17.78 -24.49 -18.27
N MET A 312 -18.06 -25.63 -17.67
CA MET A 312 -17.22 -26.28 -16.69
C MET A 312 -16.75 -27.63 -17.19
N GLN A 313 -15.46 -27.93 -16.99
CA GLN A 313 -14.85 -29.22 -17.32
C GLN A 313 -13.94 -29.67 -16.16
N ALA A 314 -14.15 -30.88 -15.66
CA ALA A 314 -13.26 -31.47 -14.67
C ALA A 314 -11.87 -31.70 -15.27
N LEU A 315 -10.82 -31.21 -14.63
CA LEU A 315 -9.44 -31.53 -14.95
C LEU A 315 -8.92 -32.68 -14.08
N THR A 316 -9.18 -32.60 -12.81
CA THR A 316 -8.86 -33.65 -11.83
C THR A 316 -9.94 -33.70 -10.75
N GLY A 317 -10.14 -34.86 -10.15
CA GLY A 317 -11.20 -35.10 -9.18
C GLY A 317 -12.50 -35.60 -9.81
N GLU A 318 -13.34 -36.19 -8.97
CA GLU A 318 -14.67 -36.71 -9.36
C GLU A 318 -15.73 -35.65 -9.13
N TRP A 319 -15.92 -34.76 -10.09
CA TRP A 319 -16.86 -33.66 -10.03
C TRP A 319 -18.27 -34.09 -10.43
N ARG A 320 -19.25 -33.67 -9.67
CA ARG A 320 -20.64 -33.61 -10.11
C ARG A 320 -20.91 -32.21 -10.67
N LEU A 321 -21.13 -32.14 -11.98
CA LEU A 321 -21.36 -30.89 -12.69
C LEU A 321 -22.81 -30.77 -13.12
N GLU A 322 -23.44 -29.66 -12.72
CA GLU A 322 -24.73 -29.20 -13.22
C GLU A 322 -24.56 -27.87 -13.92
N LYS A 323 -25.61 -27.32 -14.50
CA LYS A 323 -25.52 -26.09 -15.29
C LYS A 323 -24.81 -24.94 -14.56
N ASP A 324 -25.16 -24.73 -13.29
CA ASP A 324 -24.69 -23.57 -12.50
C ASP A 324 -24.05 -24.02 -11.16
N GLN A 325 -23.76 -25.30 -11.03
CA GLN A 325 -23.22 -25.88 -9.80
C GLN A 325 -22.17 -26.94 -10.09
N ALA A 326 -21.14 -26.96 -9.28
CA ALA A 326 -20.09 -27.98 -9.30
C ALA A 326 -19.84 -28.46 -7.87
N GLU A 327 -19.84 -29.77 -7.68
CA GLU A 327 -19.60 -30.38 -6.39
C GLU A 327 -18.51 -31.44 -6.50
N VAL A 328 -17.59 -31.47 -5.54
CA VAL A 328 -16.51 -32.44 -5.47
C VAL A 328 -16.23 -32.83 -4.02
N ASP A 329 -15.88 -34.07 -3.78
CA ASP A 329 -15.35 -34.55 -2.52
C ASP A 329 -13.85 -34.84 -2.64
N THR A 330 -13.04 -34.12 -1.85
CA THR A 330 -11.56 -34.20 -1.89
C THR A 330 -10.97 -34.24 -0.48
N PRO A 331 -11.21 -35.30 0.28
CA PRO A 331 -10.86 -35.33 1.70
C PRO A 331 -9.33 -35.29 1.96
N TYR A 332 -8.48 -35.65 1.00
CA TYR A 332 -7.02 -35.77 1.18
C TYR A 332 -6.20 -35.35 -0.03
N ASP A 333 -6.82 -34.73 -1.02
CA ASP A 333 -6.15 -34.36 -2.28
C ASP A 333 -6.73 -33.03 -2.79
N PHE A 334 -6.36 -32.61 -3.97
CA PHE A 334 -6.94 -31.45 -4.63
C PHE A 334 -7.74 -31.86 -5.86
N SER A 335 -8.79 -31.09 -6.15
CA SER A 335 -9.55 -31.20 -7.38
C SER A 335 -9.50 -29.89 -8.16
N ALA A 336 -9.48 -30.00 -9.47
CA ALA A 336 -9.40 -28.85 -10.36
C ALA A 336 -10.52 -28.88 -11.41
N LEU A 337 -11.14 -27.73 -11.58
CA LEU A 337 -12.18 -27.48 -12.57
C LEU A 337 -11.67 -26.44 -13.57
N LEU A 338 -11.79 -26.72 -14.85
CA LEU A 338 -11.52 -25.78 -15.91
C LEU A 338 -12.80 -25.06 -16.29
N LEU A 339 -12.73 -23.76 -16.37
CA LEU A 339 -13.77 -22.92 -16.94
C LEU A 339 -13.45 -22.60 -18.40
N ASN A 340 -14.45 -22.27 -19.20
CA ASN A 340 -14.24 -21.77 -20.54
C ASN A 340 -13.36 -20.51 -20.53
N PRO A 341 -12.61 -20.21 -21.61
CA PRO A 341 -11.86 -18.99 -21.72
C PRO A 341 -12.75 -17.76 -21.47
N VAL A 342 -12.30 -16.88 -20.62
CA VAL A 342 -12.91 -15.58 -20.36
C VAL A 342 -12.07 -14.45 -20.95
N GLY A 343 -12.66 -13.29 -21.18
CA GLY A 343 -11.93 -12.13 -21.69
C GLY A 343 -10.86 -11.65 -20.68
N GLU A 344 -9.87 -10.88 -21.15
CA GLU A 344 -8.80 -10.32 -20.32
C GLU A 344 -9.36 -9.50 -19.15
N THR A 345 -10.49 -8.84 -19.34
CA THR A 345 -11.23 -8.11 -18.31
C THR A 345 -12.57 -8.81 -18.09
N SER A 346 -12.68 -9.56 -17.03
CA SER A 346 -13.87 -10.32 -16.70
C SER A 346 -14.08 -10.40 -15.20
N ARG A 347 -15.32 -10.63 -14.81
CA ARG A 347 -15.73 -10.93 -13.43
C ARG A 347 -16.32 -12.32 -13.38
N LEU A 348 -15.80 -13.14 -12.47
CA LEU A 348 -16.39 -14.41 -12.09
C LEU A 348 -17.02 -14.24 -10.69
N SER A 349 -18.28 -14.64 -10.55
CA SER A 349 -18.98 -14.63 -9.25
C SER A 349 -19.51 -16.03 -8.96
N PHE A 350 -19.27 -16.52 -7.75
CA PHE A 350 -19.74 -17.82 -7.29
C PHE A 350 -19.84 -17.85 -5.78
N ASP A 351 -20.74 -18.68 -5.27
CA ASP A 351 -20.83 -18.99 -3.86
C ASP A 351 -20.10 -20.31 -3.60
N VAL A 352 -19.38 -20.40 -2.50
CA VAL A 352 -18.66 -21.60 -2.08
C VAL A 352 -19.23 -22.08 -0.76
N GLU A 353 -19.68 -23.32 -0.73
CA GLU A 353 -20.05 -24.02 0.50
C GLU A 353 -19.03 -25.13 0.77
N VAL A 354 -18.40 -25.09 1.93
CA VAL A 354 -17.43 -26.10 2.36
C VAL A 354 -18.09 -26.98 3.42
N ALA A 355 -18.34 -28.25 3.07
CA ALA A 355 -18.92 -29.23 3.96
C ALA A 355 -17.82 -30.06 4.64
N GLY A 356 -17.23 -29.57 5.72
CA GLY A 356 -16.21 -30.31 6.48
C GLY A 356 -15.26 -29.38 7.27
N ASP A 357 -14.47 -29.97 8.15
CA ASP A 357 -13.63 -29.26 9.12
C ASP A 357 -12.22 -28.88 8.55
N ASN A 358 -11.90 -29.26 7.32
CA ASN A 358 -10.65 -28.91 6.63
C ASN A 358 -10.97 -28.27 5.28
N PRO A 359 -10.87 -26.96 5.16
CA PRO A 359 -11.03 -26.23 3.90
C PRO A 359 -9.85 -26.45 2.94
#